data_ba94da968f9a9934c285943996c2bd45
#
_entry.id   ba94da968f9a9934c285943996c2bd45
#
_cell.length_a   1.000
_cell.length_b   1.000
_cell.length_c   1.000
_cell.angle_alpha   90.00
_cell.angle_beta   90.00
_cell.angle_gamma   90.00
#
_symmetry.space_group_name_H-M   'P 1'
#
loop_
_entity.id
_entity.type
_entity.pdbx_description
1 polymer ?
#
loop_
_entity_poly.entity_id
_entity_poly.type
_entity_poly.pdbx_seq_one_letter_code
_entity_poly.pdbx_strand_id
1 'polypeptide(L)'
;MTTTRSRRFAAAASTALVAAAMAACDQTTGIESLDEAMTIDAAVLAADATLEEVTLFRQPLDFAGFIPGYAPPTRVRPGAPGGPGAFQGDFAGVRSVTFYDVNGIEQEAYDALETASVAIMHEVEGTIVRDLFTAQVFRARELTVTGLAGEETHRTWNGSGSSRMARSGVTEDGSERSHSAEESFTLTDVVVPIPGTDPRWPLSGTMTRQIVMTRTSPEGTMTREFEIVITFDGSSIASARINGRLVQIDLAAKPGRRPLHNRPG
;
A
#
# COMPACT_ATOMS: atom_id res chain seq x y z
N MET A 1 -32.61 -9.98 -29.96
CA MET A 1 -32.40 -10.33 -28.54
C MET A 1 -30.90 -10.35 -28.23
N THR A 2 -30.38 -9.23 -27.82
CA THR A 2 -28.94 -9.03 -27.53
C THR A 2 -28.77 -8.95 -26.03
N THR A 3 -28.21 -10.00 -25.45
CA THR A 3 -27.94 -10.10 -24.01
C THR A 3 -26.64 -9.34 -23.68
N THR A 4 -26.80 -8.16 -23.12
CA THR A 4 -25.70 -7.37 -22.57
C THR A 4 -25.23 -8.02 -21.25
N ARG A 5 -24.07 -8.67 -21.27
CA ARG A 5 -23.39 -9.14 -20.07
C ARG A 5 -22.70 -7.95 -19.39
N SER A 6 -23.32 -7.43 -18.34
CA SER A 6 -22.68 -6.50 -17.44
C SER A 6 -21.57 -7.22 -16.67
N ARG A 7 -20.32 -6.95 -16.98
CA ARG A 7 -19.17 -7.34 -16.16
C ARG A 7 -19.13 -6.45 -14.91
N ARG A 8 -19.60 -6.98 -13.81
CA ARG A 8 -19.36 -6.38 -12.48
C ARG A 8 -17.90 -6.65 -12.12
N PHE A 9 -17.05 -5.65 -12.28
CA PHE A 9 -15.71 -5.66 -11.69
C PHE A 9 -15.85 -5.51 -10.18
N ALA A 10 -15.60 -6.57 -9.46
CA ALA A 10 -15.45 -6.54 -8.01
C ALA A 10 -14.11 -5.87 -7.70
N ALA A 11 -14.17 -4.66 -7.16
CA ALA A 11 -13.03 -4.03 -6.49
C ALA A 11 -12.76 -4.78 -5.17
N ALA A 12 -12.11 -5.91 -5.27
CA ALA A 12 -11.64 -6.70 -4.14
C ALA A 12 -10.12 -6.61 -4.10
N ALA A 13 -9.62 -5.50 -3.62
CA ALA A 13 -8.20 -5.39 -3.31
C ALA A 13 -8.03 -4.44 -2.13
N SER A 14 -7.32 -4.85 -1.15
CA SER A 14 -6.58 -4.06 -0.16
C SER A 14 -6.72 -4.45 1.31
N THR A 15 -7.54 -5.43 1.70
CA THR A 15 -7.66 -5.79 3.13
C THR A 15 -6.84 -7.02 3.57
N ALA A 16 -6.13 -7.68 2.65
CA ALA A 16 -5.39 -8.91 2.98
C ALA A 16 -4.04 -8.66 3.69
N LEU A 17 -3.54 -7.42 3.68
CA LEU A 17 -2.14 -7.13 4.04
C LEU A 17 -1.84 -7.12 5.53
N VAL A 18 -2.79 -6.70 6.35
CA VAL A 18 -2.56 -6.53 7.80
C VAL A 18 -2.39 -7.86 8.54
N ALA A 19 -2.90 -8.95 7.97
CA ALA A 19 -2.85 -10.26 8.64
C ALA A 19 -1.56 -11.06 8.37
N ALA A 20 -0.88 -10.81 7.25
CA ALA A 20 0.27 -11.63 6.83
C ALA A 20 1.58 -11.29 7.54
N ALA A 21 1.80 -10.02 7.89
CA ALA A 21 3.02 -9.60 8.59
C ALA A 21 3.18 -10.23 9.98
N MET A 22 2.13 -10.81 10.54
CA MET A 22 2.12 -11.32 11.90
C MET A 22 2.23 -12.84 12.01
N ALA A 23 2.09 -13.58 10.91
CA ALA A 23 2.28 -15.03 10.91
C ALA A 23 3.75 -15.45 10.76
N ALA A 24 4.66 -14.50 10.44
CA ALA A 24 6.08 -14.77 10.28
C ALA A 24 6.84 -14.87 11.63
N CYS A 25 6.21 -14.48 12.74
CA CYS A 25 6.90 -14.41 14.05
C CYS A 25 7.00 -15.74 14.81
N ASP A 26 6.45 -16.86 14.32
CA ASP A 26 6.30 -18.06 15.15
C ASP A 26 7.23 -19.24 14.81
N GLN A 27 8.20 -19.07 13.91
CA GLN A 27 9.15 -20.14 13.58
C GLN A 27 10.57 -19.63 13.35
N THR A 28 11.25 -19.20 14.38
CA THR A 28 12.71 -19.09 14.35
C THR A 28 13.32 -19.75 15.59
N THR A 29 13.85 -20.94 15.41
CA THR A 29 14.77 -21.60 16.34
C THR A 29 16.18 -21.02 16.16
N GLY A 30 16.36 -19.77 16.55
CA GLY A 30 17.65 -19.09 16.57
C GLY A 30 17.48 -17.78 17.34
N ILE A 31 18.43 -17.44 18.17
CA ILE A 31 18.45 -16.20 18.97
C ILE A 31 18.72 -15.03 18.02
N GLU A 32 17.75 -14.68 17.16
CA GLU A 32 17.76 -13.37 16.53
C GLU A 32 17.50 -12.34 17.62
N SER A 33 18.32 -11.31 17.68
CA SER A 33 18.05 -10.21 18.61
C SER A 33 16.71 -9.59 18.27
N LEU A 34 15.96 -9.09 19.27
CA LEU A 34 14.68 -8.42 19.04
C LEU A 34 14.81 -7.25 18.04
N ASP A 35 15.98 -6.64 17.99
CA ASP A 35 16.33 -5.57 17.04
C ASP A 35 16.38 -6.07 15.58
N GLU A 36 16.95 -7.25 15.36
CA GLU A 36 17.00 -7.89 14.04
C GLU A 36 15.60 -8.32 13.57
N ALA A 37 14.81 -8.90 14.49
CA ALA A 37 13.41 -9.24 14.20
C ALA A 37 12.59 -8.01 13.78
N MET A 38 12.73 -6.88 14.48
CA MET A 38 12.04 -5.62 14.10
C MET A 38 12.53 -5.07 12.77
N THR A 39 13.81 -5.23 12.43
CA THR A 39 14.36 -4.84 11.13
C THR A 39 13.76 -5.68 10.00
N ILE A 40 13.62 -6.98 10.20
CA ILE A 40 12.95 -7.88 9.24
C ILE A 40 11.48 -7.51 9.08
N ASP A 41 10.78 -7.26 10.18
CA ASP A 41 9.36 -6.86 10.16
C ASP A 41 9.17 -5.54 9.41
N ALA A 42 10.03 -4.54 9.63
CA ALA A 42 10.01 -3.27 8.90
C ALA A 42 10.27 -3.47 7.40
N ALA A 43 11.22 -4.35 7.04
CA ALA A 43 11.52 -4.69 5.66
C ALA A 43 10.33 -5.34 4.95
N VAL A 44 9.66 -6.28 5.62
CA VAL A 44 8.46 -6.96 5.10
C VAL A 44 7.31 -5.97 4.95
N LEU A 45 7.06 -5.13 5.96
CA LEU A 45 6.01 -4.11 5.92
C LEU A 45 6.22 -3.15 4.75
N ALA A 46 7.44 -2.63 4.59
CA ALA A 46 7.77 -1.72 3.49
C ALA A 46 7.64 -2.39 2.12
N ALA A 47 8.07 -3.65 2.00
CA ALA A 47 7.96 -4.39 0.75
C ALA A 47 6.50 -4.64 0.37
N ASP A 48 5.66 -5.08 1.30
CA ASP A 48 4.24 -5.30 1.07
C ASP A 48 3.53 -3.98 0.71
N ALA A 49 3.81 -2.89 1.43
CA ALA A 49 3.26 -1.58 1.13
C ALA A 49 3.73 -1.04 -0.25
N THR A 50 4.98 -1.34 -0.65
CA THR A 50 5.48 -1.01 -1.99
C THR A 50 4.75 -1.78 -3.09
N LEU A 51 4.47 -3.06 -2.89
CA LEU A 51 3.68 -3.86 -3.82
C LEU A 51 2.26 -3.32 -4.00
N GLU A 52 1.65 -2.80 -2.94
CA GLU A 52 0.34 -2.14 -3.04
C GLU A 52 0.41 -0.89 -3.93
N GLU A 53 1.41 -0.02 -3.71
CA GLU A 53 1.57 1.19 -4.52
C GLU A 53 1.85 0.83 -6.00
N VAL A 54 2.76 -0.10 -6.28
CA VAL A 54 3.03 -0.58 -7.64
C VAL A 54 1.78 -1.19 -8.27
N THR A 55 0.95 -1.88 -7.49
CA THR A 55 -0.33 -2.41 -7.97
C THR A 55 -1.30 -1.27 -8.32
N LEU A 56 -1.35 -0.21 -7.51
CA LEU A 56 -2.14 0.99 -7.79
C LEU A 56 -1.69 1.67 -9.09
N PHE A 57 -0.37 1.86 -9.28
CA PHE A 57 0.18 2.50 -10.49
C PHE A 57 -0.18 1.75 -11.77
N ARG A 58 -0.34 0.44 -11.69
CA ARG A 58 -0.63 -0.46 -12.82
C ARG A 58 -2.11 -0.65 -13.10
N GLN A 59 -2.99 -0.12 -12.24
CA GLN A 59 -4.42 -0.19 -12.51
C GLN A 59 -4.78 0.74 -13.67
N PRO A 60 -5.67 0.31 -14.60
CA PRO A 60 -6.29 1.24 -15.50
C PRO A 60 -7.03 2.28 -14.66
N LEU A 61 -6.59 3.53 -14.74
CA LEU A 61 -7.33 4.63 -14.15
C LEU A 61 -8.48 4.88 -15.12
N ASP A 62 -9.60 4.24 -14.88
CA ASP A 62 -10.84 4.56 -15.60
C ASP A 62 -11.39 5.86 -15.02
N PHE A 63 -10.84 6.97 -15.53
CA PHE A 63 -11.27 8.30 -15.10
C PHE A 63 -12.68 8.66 -15.60
N ALA A 64 -13.21 7.96 -16.59
CA ALA A 64 -14.50 8.27 -17.20
C ALA A 64 -15.70 8.10 -16.23
N GLY A 65 -15.52 7.38 -15.14
CA GLY A 65 -16.52 7.19 -14.09
C GLY A 65 -16.36 8.08 -12.86
N PHE A 66 -15.35 8.97 -12.81
CA PHE A 66 -15.11 9.82 -11.67
C PHE A 66 -15.86 11.15 -11.77
N ILE A 67 -16.62 11.48 -10.73
CA ILE A 67 -17.18 12.81 -10.55
C ILE A 67 -16.12 13.65 -9.80
N PRO A 68 -15.64 14.79 -10.37
CA PRO A 68 -14.68 15.64 -9.70
C PRO A 68 -15.20 16.09 -8.32
N GLY A 69 -14.30 16.04 -7.33
CA GLY A 69 -14.52 16.67 -6.03
C GLY A 69 -15.29 15.88 -4.97
N TYR A 70 -15.91 14.75 -5.29
CA TYR A 70 -16.60 13.95 -4.27
C TYR A 70 -16.68 12.47 -4.64
N ALA A 71 -16.11 11.62 -3.80
CA ALA A 71 -16.48 10.21 -3.77
C ALA A 71 -17.25 9.93 -2.48
N PRO A 72 -18.43 9.30 -2.55
CA PRO A 72 -19.15 8.91 -1.35
C PRO A 72 -18.29 7.95 -0.53
N PRO A 73 -18.40 7.94 0.81
CA PRO A 73 -17.66 7.02 1.66
C PRO A 73 -17.93 5.60 1.20
N THR A 74 -16.90 4.95 0.70
CA THR A 74 -16.99 3.54 0.28
C THR A 74 -16.92 2.69 1.53
N ARG A 75 -18.06 2.15 1.96
CA ARG A 75 -18.04 1.06 2.94
C ARG A 75 -17.40 -0.14 2.25
N VAL A 76 -16.16 -0.40 2.55
CA VAL A 76 -15.49 -1.63 2.12
C VAL A 76 -16.14 -2.76 2.92
N ARG A 77 -17.04 -3.51 2.29
CA ARG A 77 -17.54 -4.74 2.88
C ARG A 77 -16.39 -5.73 2.96
N PRO A 78 -16.06 -6.24 4.15
CA PRO A 78 -15.17 -7.38 4.27
C PRO A 78 -15.72 -8.55 3.45
N GLY A 79 -14.82 -9.36 2.89
CA GLY A 79 -15.16 -10.46 1.97
C GLY A 79 -16.26 -11.38 2.48
N ALA A 80 -16.90 -12.07 1.53
CA ALA A 80 -18.08 -12.89 1.72
C ALA A 80 -18.04 -13.76 2.99
N PRO A 81 -19.15 -13.87 3.74
CA PRO A 81 -19.20 -14.69 4.93
C PRO A 81 -19.04 -16.19 4.55
N GLY A 82 -18.09 -16.88 5.15
CA GLY A 82 -18.04 -18.33 5.06
C GLY A 82 -16.68 -19.02 5.05
N GLY A 83 -15.54 -18.30 5.08
CA GLY A 83 -14.22 -18.93 5.22
C GLY A 83 -13.71 -18.90 6.67
N PRO A 84 -12.94 -19.91 7.14
CA PRO A 84 -12.23 -19.79 8.41
C PRO A 84 -11.27 -18.60 8.32
N GLY A 85 -11.58 -17.53 9.06
CA GLY A 85 -10.83 -16.30 9.08
C GLY A 85 -11.50 -15.10 8.42
N ALA A 86 -12.82 -15.09 8.24
CA ALA A 86 -13.56 -13.91 7.76
C ALA A 86 -13.25 -12.70 8.63
N PHE A 87 -12.75 -11.60 8.01
CA PHE A 87 -12.52 -10.35 8.70
C PHE A 87 -13.87 -9.76 9.10
N GLN A 88 -14.08 -9.54 10.39
CA GLN A 88 -15.09 -8.60 10.86
C GLN A 88 -14.38 -7.26 11.05
N GLY A 89 -14.76 -6.26 10.28
CA GLY A 89 -14.21 -4.93 10.38
C GLY A 89 -15.13 -3.90 9.75
N ASP A 90 -15.19 -2.73 10.35
CA ASP A 90 -15.81 -1.55 9.80
C ASP A 90 -14.72 -0.65 9.22
N PHE A 91 -14.87 -0.30 7.93
CA PHE A 91 -13.99 0.63 7.24
C PHE A 91 -14.82 1.76 6.65
N ALA A 92 -14.34 2.98 6.87
CA ALA A 92 -14.83 4.18 6.22
C ALA A 92 -13.71 4.78 5.38
N GLY A 93 -14.05 5.41 4.27
CA GLY A 93 -13.04 6.07 3.45
C GLY A 93 -13.63 7.13 2.55
N VAL A 94 -12.79 8.09 2.19
CA VAL A 94 -13.08 9.17 1.25
C VAL A 94 -12.05 9.11 0.13
N ARG A 95 -12.48 9.35 -1.09
CA ARG A 95 -11.60 9.52 -2.25
C ARG A 95 -12.07 10.72 -3.05
N SER A 96 -11.13 11.58 -3.45
CA SER A 96 -11.38 12.63 -4.43
C SER A 96 -10.38 12.52 -5.58
N VAL A 97 -10.81 12.99 -6.75
CA VAL A 97 -9.99 13.05 -7.96
C VAL A 97 -10.27 14.39 -8.61
N THR A 98 -9.24 15.15 -8.91
CA THR A 98 -9.32 16.45 -9.59
C THR A 98 -8.46 16.40 -10.84
N PHE A 99 -9.01 16.84 -11.97
CA PHE A 99 -8.36 16.86 -13.28
C PHE A 99 -7.87 18.26 -13.60
N TYR A 100 -6.73 18.37 -14.26
CA TYR A 100 -6.14 19.65 -14.67
C TYR A 100 -5.66 19.57 -16.12
N ASP A 101 -5.86 20.66 -16.84
CA ASP A 101 -5.31 20.83 -18.17
C ASP A 101 -3.79 21.15 -18.14
N VAL A 102 -3.18 21.37 -19.30
CA VAL A 102 -1.75 21.72 -19.44
C VAL A 102 -1.37 23.05 -18.79
N ASN A 103 -2.32 23.93 -18.51
CA ASN A 103 -2.12 25.23 -17.86
C ASN A 103 -2.38 25.14 -16.34
N GLY A 104 -2.74 23.96 -15.83
CA GLY A 104 -3.08 23.74 -14.43
C GLY A 104 -4.50 24.24 -14.08
N ILE A 105 -5.37 24.42 -15.06
CA ILE A 105 -6.77 24.81 -14.85
C ILE A 105 -7.58 23.53 -14.55
N GLU A 106 -8.37 23.59 -13.48
CA GLU A 106 -9.24 22.49 -13.08
C GLU A 106 -10.33 22.23 -14.14
N GLN A 107 -10.57 20.96 -14.42
CA GLN A 107 -11.56 20.47 -15.37
C GLN A 107 -12.69 19.75 -14.64
N GLU A 108 -13.92 19.91 -15.13
CA GLU A 108 -15.09 19.23 -14.57
C GLU A 108 -15.08 17.70 -14.79
N ALA A 109 -14.38 17.24 -15.83
CA ALA A 109 -14.28 15.83 -16.18
C ALA A 109 -12.95 15.53 -16.86
N TYR A 110 -12.57 14.25 -16.88
CA TYR A 110 -11.41 13.76 -17.63
C TYR A 110 -11.65 13.89 -19.13
N ASP A 111 -10.69 14.50 -19.83
CA ASP A 111 -10.58 14.55 -21.27
C ASP A 111 -9.23 13.98 -21.71
N ALA A 112 -9.26 12.93 -22.55
CA ALA A 112 -8.05 12.21 -22.96
C ALA A 112 -7.06 13.05 -23.79
N LEU A 113 -7.50 14.17 -24.37
CA LEU A 113 -6.65 15.06 -25.18
C LEU A 113 -6.13 16.26 -24.37
N GLU A 114 -6.92 16.73 -23.42
CA GLU A 114 -6.67 18.00 -22.70
C GLU A 114 -6.22 17.80 -21.26
N THR A 115 -6.62 16.69 -20.57
CA THR A 115 -6.19 16.43 -19.21
C THR A 115 -4.71 16.09 -19.15
N ALA A 116 -3.91 16.99 -18.57
CA ALA A 116 -2.47 16.79 -18.45
C ALA A 116 -2.06 16.16 -17.11
N SER A 117 -2.83 16.41 -16.05
CA SER A 117 -2.55 15.83 -14.74
C SER A 117 -3.83 15.54 -13.94
N VAL A 118 -3.67 14.66 -12.96
CA VAL A 118 -4.72 14.25 -12.03
C VAL A 118 -4.17 14.28 -10.61
N ALA A 119 -4.87 14.98 -9.71
CA ALA A 119 -4.64 14.88 -8.27
C ALA A 119 -5.61 13.84 -7.67
N ILE A 120 -5.08 12.94 -6.86
CA ILE A 120 -5.83 11.87 -6.20
C ILE A 120 -5.62 12.01 -4.70
N MET A 121 -6.71 12.19 -3.95
CA MET A 121 -6.71 12.09 -2.50
C MET A 121 -7.49 10.83 -2.12
N HIS A 122 -6.96 10.08 -1.17
CA HIS A 122 -7.60 8.88 -0.66
C HIS A 122 -7.32 8.74 0.84
N GLU A 123 -8.36 8.59 1.64
CA GLU A 123 -8.26 8.34 3.07
C GLU A 123 -9.15 7.15 3.43
N VAL A 124 -8.63 6.25 4.25
CA VAL A 124 -9.36 5.09 4.78
C VAL A 124 -9.01 4.91 6.24
N GLU A 125 -10.00 4.70 7.06
CA GLU A 125 -9.85 4.30 8.45
C GLU A 125 -10.75 3.12 8.77
N GLY A 126 -10.39 2.34 9.80
CA GLY A 126 -11.23 1.23 10.21
C GLY A 126 -10.69 0.45 11.39
N THR A 127 -11.53 -0.45 11.86
CA THR A 127 -11.20 -1.36 12.96
C THR A 127 -11.43 -2.80 12.51
N ILE A 128 -10.45 -3.65 12.78
CA ILE A 128 -10.51 -5.10 12.57
C ILE A 128 -10.64 -5.76 13.94
N VAL A 129 -11.66 -6.60 14.11
CA VAL A 129 -11.85 -7.38 15.34
C VAL A 129 -11.69 -8.86 15.03
N ARG A 130 -10.90 -9.55 15.83
CA ARG A 130 -10.69 -11.00 15.82
C ARG A 130 -10.76 -11.55 17.25
N ASP A 131 -10.87 -12.86 17.38
CA ASP A 131 -11.01 -13.52 18.69
C ASP A 131 -9.91 -13.16 19.69
N LEU A 132 -8.67 -13.02 19.20
CA LEU A 132 -7.50 -12.78 20.02
C LEU A 132 -6.92 -11.35 19.90
N PHE A 133 -7.45 -10.53 18.99
CA PHE A 133 -6.94 -9.16 18.83
C PHE A 133 -7.92 -8.17 18.22
N THR A 134 -7.67 -6.90 18.48
CA THR A 134 -8.26 -5.77 17.78
C THR A 134 -7.16 -4.97 17.10
N ALA A 135 -7.40 -4.51 15.87
CA ALA A 135 -6.49 -3.61 15.18
C ALA A 135 -7.23 -2.38 14.64
N GLN A 136 -6.65 -1.21 14.84
CA GLN A 136 -7.06 0.05 14.22
C GLN A 136 -6.13 0.33 13.05
N VAL A 137 -6.70 0.74 11.93
CA VAL A 137 -5.98 1.03 10.69
C VAL A 137 -6.41 2.40 10.18
N PHE A 138 -5.43 3.21 9.82
CA PHE A 138 -5.61 4.47 9.11
C PHE A 138 -4.66 4.51 7.93
N ARG A 139 -5.09 5.08 6.81
CA ARG A 139 -4.24 5.31 5.63
C ARG A 139 -4.72 6.55 4.88
N ALA A 140 -3.78 7.43 4.54
CA ALA A 140 -4.03 8.60 3.71
C ALA A 140 -3.01 8.66 2.56
N ARG A 141 -3.43 9.16 1.40
CA ARG A 141 -2.58 9.38 0.22
C ARG A 141 -3.00 10.66 -0.49
N GLU A 142 -2.00 11.43 -0.90
CA GLU A 142 -2.14 12.57 -1.79
C GLU A 142 -1.15 12.40 -2.94
N LEU A 143 -1.65 12.05 -4.11
CA LEU A 143 -0.84 11.68 -5.27
C LEU A 143 -1.19 12.55 -6.46
N THR A 144 -0.18 12.89 -7.25
CA THR A 144 -0.33 13.55 -8.54
C THR A 144 0.21 12.65 -9.64
N VAL A 145 -0.57 12.50 -10.69
CA VAL A 145 -0.21 11.76 -11.91
C VAL A 145 -0.10 12.74 -13.04
N THR A 146 1.00 12.73 -13.77
CA THR A 146 1.25 13.57 -14.96
C THR A 146 1.61 12.71 -16.15
N GLY A 147 1.66 13.32 -17.36
CA GLY A 147 1.94 12.60 -18.61
C GLY A 147 0.68 12.02 -19.25
N LEU A 148 -0.49 12.62 -19.00
CA LEU A 148 -1.79 12.09 -19.43
C LEU A 148 -2.30 12.72 -20.75
N ALA A 149 -1.85 13.93 -21.12
CA ALA A 149 -2.34 14.61 -22.30
C ALA A 149 -1.86 13.96 -23.60
N GLY A 150 -2.76 13.68 -24.51
CA GLY A 150 -2.45 13.16 -25.84
C GLY A 150 -2.11 11.66 -25.85
N GLU A 151 -1.07 11.29 -26.60
CA GLU A 151 -0.61 9.90 -26.69
C GLU A 151 0.24 9.54 -25.46
N GLU A 152 -0.39 8.93 -24.47
CA GLU A 152 0.32 8.45 -23.27
C GLU A 152 1.27 7.31 -23.62
N THR A 153 2.53 7.40 -23.19
CA THR A 153 3.50 6.31 -23.24
C THR A 153 3.86 5.82 -21.85
N HIS A 154 3.83 6.74 -20.90
CA HIS A 154 4.10 6.49 -19.48
C HIS A 154 3.45 7.57 -18.63
N ARG A 155 3.35 7.31 -17.34
CA ARG A 155 2.81 8.23 -16.33
C ARG A 155 3.86 8.48 -15.27
N THR A 156 3.96 9.72 -14.81
CA THR A 156 4.83 10.07 -13.69
C THR A 156 4.00 10.30 -12.44
N TRP A 157 4.33 9.58 -11.39
CA TRP A 157 3.65 9.64 -10.10
C TRP A 157 4.53 10.38 -9.10
N ASN A 158 3.97 11.38 -8.46
CA ASN A 158 4.53 12.13 -7.35
C ASN A 158 3.52 12.21 -6.21
N GLY A 159 4.00 12.49 -5.00
CA GLY A 159 3.14 12.71 -3.86
C GLY A 159 3.59 12.00 -2.61
N SER A 160 2.69 11.92 -1.64
CA SER A 160 2.99 11.35 -0.33
C SER A 160 1.78 10.64 0.26
N GLY A 161 2.03 9.94 1.34
CA GLY A 161 0.98 9.33 2.13
C GLY A 161 1.46 8.95 3.52
N SER A 162 0.51 8.55 4.33
CA SER A 162 0.77 8.04 5.67
C SER A 162 -0.11 6.84 5.98
N SER A 163 0.36 5.98 6.86
CA SER A 163 -0.44 4.91 7.42
C SER A 163 -0.15 4.76 8.91
N ARG A 164 -1.16 4.32 9.63
CA ARG A 164 -1.03 3.95 11.03
C ARG A 164 -1.77 2.64 11.25
N MET A 165 -1.12 1.72 11.94
CA MET A 165 -1.72 0.50 12.43
C MET A 165 -1.41 0.36 13.92
N ALA A 166 -2.42 0.13 14.73
CA ALA A 166 -2.27 -0.21 16.14
C ALA A 166 -3.04 -1.50 16.40
N ARG A 167 -2.36 -2.51 16.91
CA ARG A 167 -2.93 -3.80 17.27
C ARG A 167 -2.70 -4.08 18.75
N SER A 168 -3.74 -4.53 19.43
CA SER A 168 -3.66 -5.05 20.80
C SER A 168 -4.39 -6.40 20.88
N GLY A 169 -3.92 -7.28 21.75
CA GLY A 169 -4.52 -8.59 21.93
C GLY A 169 -3.84 -9.39 23.02
N VAL A 170 -4.35 -10.59 23.21
CA VAL A 170 -3.81 -11.57 24.13
C VAL A 170 -3.27 -12.77 23.36
N THR A 171 -2.21 -13.34 23.84
CA THR A 171 -1.67 -14.61 23.33
C THR A 171 -2.43 -15.78 23.96
N GLU A 172 -2.21 -17.00 23.45
CA GLU A 172 -2.86 -18.20 23.97
C GLU A 172 -2.59 -18.47 25.46
N ASP A 173 -1.45 -17.99 25.98
CA ASP A 173 -1.07 -18.06 27.40
C ASP A 173 -1.67 -16.93 28.25
N GLY A 174 -2.50 -16.04 27.64
CA GLY A 174 -3.15 -14.92 28.32
C GLY A 174 -2.27 -13.67 28.48
N SER A 175 -1.07 -13.64 27.94
CA SER A 175 -0.19 -12.47 27.99
C SER A 175 -0.68 -11.36 27.07
N GLU A 176 -0.75 -10.14 27.56
CA GLU A 176 -1.09 -8.97 26.75
C GLU A 176 0.09 -8.56 25.87
N ARG A 177 -0.19 -8.28 24.60
CA ARG A 177 0.77 -7.75 23.63
C ARG A 177 0.14 -6.67 22.79
N SER A 178 0.94 -5.65 22.50
CA SER A 178 0.54 -4.65 21.51
C SER A 178 1.67 -4.40 20.52
N HIS A 179 1.27 -3.99 19.33
CA HIS A 179 2.15 -3.60 18.24
C HIS A 179 1.55 -2.42 17.53
N SER A 180 2.35 -1.37 17.29
CA SER A 180 1.96 -0.26 16.43
C SER A 180 3.03 -0.01 15.39
N ALA A 181 2.59 0.44 14.22
CA ALA A 181 3.43 0.95 13.14
C ALA A 181 2.81 2.24 12.63
N GLU A 182 3.61 3.30 12.57
CA GLU A 182 3.31 4.55 11.91
C GLU A 182 4.26 4.69 10.74
N GLU A 183 3.72 4.99 9.58
CA GLU A 183 4.48 5.09 8.35
C GLU A 183 4.12 6.38 7.63
N SER A 184 5.12 7.03 7.02
CA SER A 184 4.94 7.99 5.95
C SER A 184 5.75 7.57 4.73
N PHE A 185 5.29 7.95 3.54
CA PHE A 185 6.05 7.74 2.31
C PHE A 185 5.98 8.96 1.40
N THR A 186 6.99 9.07 0.54
CA THR A 186 7.06 10.06 -0.53
C THR A 186 7.44 9.37 -1.83
N LEU A 187 6.73 9.69 -2.90
CA LEU A 187 7.07 9.32 -4.27
C LEU A 187 7.75 10.49 -4.95
N THR A 188 8.87 10.24 -5.60
CA THR A 188 9.58 11.25 -6.37
C THR A 188 9.85 10.70 -7.77
N ASP A 189 9.20 11.31 -8.76
CA ASP A 189 9.35 11.05 -10.18
C ASP A 189 9.28 9.56 -10.56
N VAL A 190 8.31 8.85 -9.97
CA VAL A 190 8.10 7.44 -10.28
C VAL A 190 7.42 7.31 -11.63
N VAL A 191 8.22 6.97 -12.65
CA VAL A 191 7.77 6.79 -14.04
C VAL A 191 7.28 5.37 -14.23
N VAL A 192 6.03 5.22 -14.65
CA VAL A 192 5.36 3.92 -14.85
C VAL A 192 4.82 3.82 -16.26
N PRO A 193 5.07 2.72 -16.98
CA PRO A 193 4.44 2.48 -18.30
C PRO A 193 2.92 2.45 -18.17
N ILE A 194 2.22 2.78 -19.26
CA ILE A 194 0.76 2.66 -19.29
C ILE A 194 0.34 1.21 -19.04
N PRO A 195 -0.81 0.98 -18.39
CA PRO A 195 -1.30 -0.36 -18.11
C PRO A 195 -1.43 -1.21 -19.37
N GLY A 196 -0.87 -2.42 -19.31
CA GLY A 196 -0.91 -3.37 -20.43
C GLY A 196 0.29 -3.35 -21.36
N THR A 197 1.29 -2.47 -21.11
CA THR A 197 2.55 -2.43 -21.86
C THR A 197 3.69 -3.11 -21.09
N ASP A 198 4.77 -3.48 -21.78
CA ASP A 198 6.00 -3.98 -21.21
C ASP A 198 7.10 -2.90 -21.32
N PRO A 199 8.00 -2.77 -20.34
CA PRO A 199 8.03 -3.51 -19.08
C PRO A 199 6.89 -3.11 -18.15
N ARG A 200 6.48 -4.02 -17.26
CA ARG A 200 5.33 -3.79 -16.33
C ARG A 200 5.71 -2.99 -15.09
N TRP A 201 6.99 -2.80 -14.83
CA TRP A 201 7.50 -2.27 -13.59
C TRP A 201 7.82 -0.80 -13.74
N PRO A 202 7.84 -0.02 -12.63
CA PRO A 202 8.26 1.37 -12.70
C PRO A 202 9.66 1.48 -13.32
N LEU A 203 9.78 2.35 -14.34
CA LEU A 203 11.00 2.52 -15.14
C LEU A 203 12.10 3.27 -14.39
N SER A 204 11.70 4.19 -13.52
CA SER A 204 12.61 5.03 -12.75
C SER A 204 11.87 5.67 -11.58
N GLY A 205 12.61 6.45 -10.78
CA GLY A 205 12.09 7.18 -9.63
C GLY A 205 12.38 6.51 -8.31
N THR A 206 11.97 7.15 -7.24
CA THR A 206 12.23 6.70 -5.88
C THR A 206 10.98 6.75 -5.01
N MET A 207 10.92 5.85 -4.03
CA MET A 207 9.97 5.88 -2.95
C MET A 207 10.74 5.86 -1.64
N THR A 208 10.59 6.91 -0.84
CA THR A 208 11.17 6.97 0.51
C THR A 208 10.08 6.69 1.53
N ARG A 209 10.35 5.81 2.49
CA ARG A 209 9.46 5.47 3.59
C ARG A 209 10.14 5.71 4.94
N GLN A 210 9.40 6.31 5.87
CA GLN A 210 9.79 6.44 7.27
C GLN A 210 8.81 5.59 8.08
N ILE A 211 9.32 4.65 8.87
CA ILE A 211 8.49 3.73 9.66
C ILE A 211 8.93 3.81 11.11
N VAL A 212 7.99 4.09 12.01
CA VAL A 212 8.17 3.99 13.46
C VAL A 212 7.37 2.80 13.96
N MET A 213 8.07 1.80 14.51
CA MET A 213 7.44 0.58 15.05
C MET A 213 7.60 0.54 16.55
N THR A 214 6.52 0.28 17.27
CA THR A 214 6.55 0.04 18.72
C THR A 214 5.94 -1.31 19.02
N ARG A 215 6.65 -2.11 19.81
CA ARG A 215 6.19 -3.41 20.30
C ARG A 215 6.22 -3.40 21.83
N THR A 216 5.11 -3.79 22.43
CA THR A 216 4.98 -3.96 23.90
C THR A 216 4.65 -5.42 24.20
N SER A 217 5.36 -5.97 25.16
CA SER A 217 5.20 -7.32 25.68
C SER A 217 5.40 -7.29 27.20
N PRO A 218 5.15 -8.37 27.94
CA PRO A 218 5.42 -8.45 29.38
C PRO A 218 6.87 -8.11 29.76
N GLU A 219 7.83 -8.31 28.83
CA GLU A 219 9.25 -8.02 29.05
C GLU A 219 9.58 -6.53 28.90
N GLY A 220 8.67 -5.72 28.34
CA GLY A 220 8.84 -4.28 28.15
C GLY A 220 8.36 -3.75 26.82
N THR A 221 8.73 -2.49 26.57
CA THR A 221 8.39 -1.77 25.34
C THR A 221 9.65 -1.41 24.58
N MET A 222 9.64 -1.65 23.26
CA MET A 222 10.71 -1.28 22.35
C MET A 222 10.14 -0.46 21.19
N THR A 223 10.81 0.64 20.85
CA THR A 223 10.50 1.47 19.67
C THR A 223 11.72 1.56 18.77
N ARG A 224 11.50 1.48 17.47
CA ARG A 224 12.52 1.61 16.41
C ARG A 224 12.01 2.44 15.26
N GLU A 225 12.94 3.19 14.66
CA GLU A 225 12.71 4.00 13.47
C GLU A 225 13.50 3.42 12.29
N PHE A 226 12.86 3.38 11.12
CA PHE A 226 13.46 2.87 9.90
C PHE A 226 13.27 3.87 8.77
N GLU A 227 14.36 4.18 8.09
CA GLU A 227 14.33 4.87 6.79
C GLU A 227 14.57 3.85 5.68
N ILE A 228 13.68 3.84 4.71
CA ILE A 228 13.72 2.90 3.60
C ILE A 228 13.62 3.67 2.30
N VAL A 229 14.68 3.60 1.49
CA VAL A 229 14.73 4.22 0.17
C VAL A 229 14.68 3.12 -0.89
N ILE A 230 13.64 3.14 -1.71
CA ILE A 230 13.40 2.18 -2.78
C ILE A 230 13.63 2.87 -4.11
N THR A 231 14.44 2.27 -4.98
CA THR A 231 14.77 2.79 -6.30
C THR A 231 14.24 1.83 -7.37
N PHE A 232 13.57 2.37 -8.37
CA PHE A 232 13.03 1.65 -9.51
C PHE A 232 13.92 1.84 -10.74
N ASP A 233 14.05 0.80 -11.56
CA ASP A 233 14.91 0.75 -12.75
C ASP A 233 14.30 -0.01 -13.94
N GLY A 234 13.00 -0.27 -13.91
CA GLY A 234 12.27 -1.03 -14.94
C GLY A 234 12.31 -2.54 -14.73
N SER A 235 13.08 -3.04 -13.77
CA SER A 235 13.14 -4.47 -13.47
C SER A 235 12.03 -4.92 -12.52
N SER A 236 11.81 -6.23 -12.45
CA SER A 236 10.88 -6.82 -11.47
C SER A 236 11.46 -6.87 -10.05
N ILE A 237 12.72 -6.52 -9.87
CA ILE A 237 13.41 -6.51 -8.58
C ILE A 237 13.82 -5.07 -8.28
N ALA A 238 13.13 -4.42 -7.34
CA ALA A 238 13.51 -3.10 -6.89
C ALA A 238 14.61 -3.17 -5.82
N SER A 239 15.58 -2.24 -5.92
CA SER A 239 16.59 -2.07 -4.89
C SER A 239 16.04 -1.23 -3.74
N ALA A 240 16.20 -1.70 -2.50
CA ALA A 240 15.81 -0.96 -1.31
C ALA A 240 16.98 -0.87 -0.31
N ARG A 241 17.07 0.27 0.39
CA ARG A 241 18.03 0.47 1.50
C ARG A 241 17.25 0.72 2.77
N ILE A 242 17.47 -0.12 3.78
CA ILE A 242 16.86 0.00 5.11
C ILE A 242 17.96 0.43 6.06
N ASN A 243 17.89 1.67 6.57
CA ASN A 243 18.96 2.27 7.39
C ASN A 243 20.34 2.06 6.75
N GLY A 244 20.43 2.22 5.40
CA GLY A 244 21.64 2.03 4.61
C GLY A 244 21.98 0.60 4.17
N ARG A 245 21.36 -0.44 4.74
CA ARG A 245 21.56 -1.85 4.34
C ARG A 245 20.75 -2.19 3.09
N LEU A 246 21.41 -2.78 2.09
CA LEU A 246 20.78 -3.16 0.82
C LEU A 246 19.90 -4.41 1.00
N VAL A 247 18.67 -4.31 0.51
CA VAL A 247 17.73 -5.42 0.35
C VAL A 247 17.10 -5.35 -1.05
N GLN A 248 16.47 -6.42 -1.50
CA GLN A 248 15.81 -6.50 -2.79
C GLN A 248 14.34 -6.86 -2.58
N ILE A 249 13.46 -6.13 -3.27
CA ILE A 249 12.02 -6.34 -3.25
C ILE A 249 11.58 -6.94 -4.59
N ASP A 250 11.00 -8.12 -4.56
CA ASP A 250 10.39 -8.74 -5.74
C ASP A 250 9.01 -8.14 -6.00
N LEU A 251 8.94 -7.25 -6.99
CA LEU A 251 7.70 -6.59 -7.41
C LEU A 251 6.71 -7.55 -8.10
N ALA A 252 7.16 -8.75 -8.51
CA ALA A 252 6.29 -9.80 -9.05
C ALA A 252 5.64 -10.65 -7.96
N ALA A 253 6.10 -10.56 -6.72
CA ALA A 253 5.51 -11.26 -5.59
C ALA A 253 4.06 -10.78 -5.35
N LYS A 254 3.26 -11.64 -4.75
CA LYS A 254 1.94 -11.23 -4.25
C LYS A 254 2.10 -10.63 -2.85
N PRO A 255 1.39 -9.55 -2.52
CA PRO A 255 1.36 -9.01 -1.16
C PRO A 255 1.10 -10.14 -0.14
N GLY A 256 1.83 -10.11 0.97
CA GLY A 256 1.78 -11.16 2.00
C GLY A 256 2.49 -12.48 1.66
N ARG A 257 3.20 -12.58 0.52
CA ARG A 257 3.96 -13.76 0.12
C ARG A 257 5.45 -13.46 -0.08
N ARG A 258 6.19 -13.22 1.02
CA ARG A 258 7.66 -13.10 1.04
C ARG A 258 8.22 -12.24 -0.10
N PRO A 259 7.92 -10.94 -0.12
CA PRO A 259 8.37 -10.06 -1.20
C PRO A 259 9.87 -9.76 -1.17
N LEU A 260 10.57 -10.14 -0.11
CA LEU A 260 12.03 -9.93 0.01
C LEU A 260 12.77 -11.06 -0.69
N HIS A 261 13.59 -10.69 -1.68
CA HIS A 261 14.44 -11.62 -2.42
C HIS A 261 15.69 -12.01 -1.63
N ASN A 262 16.30 -11.03 -0.94
CA ASN A 262 17.40 -11.26 0.01
C ASN A 262 16.98 -10.70 1.38
N ARG A 263 16.94 -11.54 2.42
CA ARG A 263 16.73 -11.08 3.78
C ARG A 263 18.00 -10.34 4.26
N PRO A 264 17.83 -9.21 4.96
CA PRO A 264 18.95 -8.66 5.70
C PRO A 264 19.39 -9.71 6.74
N GLY A 265 20.63 -10.18 6.62
CA GLY A 265 21.27 -11.06 7.58
C GLY A 265 22.00 -10.26 8.67
#